data_1b76dbc13135a5826358c9cc22f50346
#
_entry.id   1b76dbc13135a5826358c9cc22f50346
#
_cell.length_a   1.000
_cell.length_b   1.000
_cell.length_c   1.000
_cell.angle_alpha   90.00
_cell.angle_beta   90.00
_cell.angle_gamma   90.00
#
_symmetry.space_group_name_H-M   'P 1'
#
loop_
_entity.id
_entity.type
_entity.pdbx_description
1 polymer ?
#
loop_
_entity_poly.entity_id
_entity_poly.type
_entity_poly.pdbx_seq_one_letter_code
_entity_poly.pdbx_strand_id
1 'polypeptide(L)'
;MGWMPQPKDWLNGYKNKTSIYVVYKRPTSKEATHTDWKWRSGKKIFHANGDQKKAGVAILISDKTDFEIKALERDKEGHYIMIKGSIQEEDVTIINIYVPNIGAPQYIRQTLTSVKGEINSNTIIVGDFNTPLTPMDRSAKQKISKKTKTWNDTMDQLILIDIYWTFHPKTMNFTFFSSAHRTFSKIDHILGHISSLGKFKKTEVISSIFSGHNAVRLDVNYRKKNY
;
A
#
# COMPACT_ATOMS: atom_id res chain seq x y z
N MET A 1 21.60 13.11 21.25
CA MET A 1 20.19 13.53 21.13
C MET A 1 19.98 14.04 19.72
N GLY A 2 19.60 13.15 18.81
CA GLY A 2 19.37 13.48 17.41
C GLY A 2 17.95 14.01 17.23
N TRP A 3 17.80 15.19 16.68
CA TRP A 3 16.53 15.78 16.28
C TRP A 3 15.87 14.86 15.25
N MET A 4 14.73 14.24 15.61
CA MET A 4 13.85 13.59 14.64
C MET A 4 13.11 14.69 13.89
N PRO A 5 13.26 14.82 12.58
CA PRO A 5 12.44 15.71 11.77
C PRO A 5 10.98 15.30 11.94
N GLN A 6 10.15 16.26 12.26
CA GLN A 6 8.71 16.03 12.46
C GLN A 6 8.10 15.63 11.11
N PRO A 7 7.20 14.66 11.09
CA PRO A 7 6.51 14.24 9.88
C PRO A 7 5.73 15.33 9.11
N LYS A 8 5.70 16.55 9.64
CA LYS A 8 5.08 17.73 9.00
C LYS A 8 5.69 18.08 7.64
N ASP A 9 6.98 17.78 7.45
CA ASP A 9 7.71 18.21 6.26
C ASP A 9 7.37 17.39 5.01
N TRP A 10 6.83 16.19 5.21
CA TRP A 10 6.45 15.29 4.13
C TRP A 10 5.19 15.70 3.38
N LEU A 11 4.30 16.44 4.03
CA LEU A 11 2.94 16.66 3.56
C LEU A 11 2.65 18.11 3.19
N ASN A 12 3.54 19.05 3.55
CA ASN A 12 3.34 20.47 3.27
C ASN A 12 3.55 20.86 1.79
N GLY A 13 4.18 20.02 0.99
CA GLY A 13 4.41 20.29 -0.44
C GLY A 13 3.22 20.04 -1.37
N TYR A 14 2.11 19.49 -0.88
CA TYR A 14 1.04 18.98 -1.74
C TYR A 14 -0.32 19.60 -1.42
N LYS A 15 -0.47 20.87 -1.74
CA LYS A 15 -1.76 21.58 -1.72
C LYS A 15 -2.61 21.11 -2.92
N ASN A 16 -3.85 20.69 -2.65
CA ASN A 16 -4.95 20.48 -3.62
C ASN A 16 -4.98 19.21 -4.49
N LYS A 17 -4.55 18.03 -3.97
CA LYS A 17 -4.81 16.76 -4.67
C LYS A 17 -5.41 15.72 -3.72
N THR A 18 -6.33 14.91 -4.24
CA THR A 18 -6.83 13.72 -3.55
C THR A 18 -5.66 12.74 -3.41
N SER A 19 -5.06 12.71 -2.23
CA SER A 19 -3.93 11.83 -1.94
C SER A 19 -4.33 10.84 -0.86
N ILE A 20 -4.21 9.56 -1.18
CA ILE A 20 -4.35 8.44 -0.25
C ILE A 20 -2.94 8.01 0.13
N TYR A 21 -2.65 8.03 1.42
CA TYR A 21 -1.37 7.58 1.94
C TYR A 21 -1.56 6.22 2.60
N VAL A 22 -0.75 5.28 2.20
CA VAL A 22 -0.71 3.97 2.82
C VAL A 22 0.58 3.85 3.60
N VAL A 23 0.44 3.53 4.87
CA VAL A 23 1.57 3.40 5.78
C VAL A 23 1.68 1.95 6.22
N TYR A 24 2.87 1.40 6.03
CA TYR A 24 3.25 0.10 6.57
C TYR A 24 4.01 0.36 7.87
N LYS A 25 3.58 -0.24 8.95
CA LYS A 25 4.35 -0.23 10.18
C LYS A 25 4.54 -1.65 10.67
N ARG A 26 5.78 -2.12 10.67
CA ARG A 26 6.20 -3.08 11.68
C ARG A 26 6.34 -2.31 12.97
N PRO A 27 5.61 -2.63 14.03
CA PRO A 27 5.93 -2.10 15.35
C PRO A 27 7.27 -2.71 15.78
N THR A 28 8.34 -1.94 15.67
CA THR A 28 9.69 -2.35 16.11
C THR A 28 9.99 -1.99 17.56
N SER A 29 9.10 -1.29 18.26
CA SER A 29 9.28 -0.92 19.65
C SER A 29 7.99 -1.01 20.46
N LYS A 30 8.14 -1.23 21.78
CA LYS A 30 7.06 -1.30 22.78
C LYS A 30 6.22 -0.02 22.90
N GLU A 31 6.61 1.06 22.24
CA GLU A 31 6.07 2.42 22.44
C GLU A 31 5.13 2.94 21.37
N ALA A 32 4.82 2.14 20.32
CA ALA A 32 3.84 2.55 19.33
C ALA A 32 2.42 2.33 19.84
N THR A 33 2.01 3.07 20.85
CA THR A 33 0.65 3.13 21.35
C THR A 33 -0.24 3.94 20.41
N HIS A 34 -1.56 3.78 20.52
CA HIS A 34 -2.61 4.53 19.82
C HIS A 34 -2.37 6.05 19.77
N THR A 35 -1.53 6.59 20.68
CA THR A 35 -1.20 8.00 20.83
C THR A 35 -0.24 8.52 19.76
N ASP A 36 0.63 7.68 19.19
CA ASP A 36 1.65 8.08 18.21
C ASP A 36 1.07 8.38 16.83
N TRP A 37 -0.15 7.90 16.55
CA TRP A 37 -0.89 8.15 15.32
C TRP A 37 -1.78 9.39 15.39
N LYS A 38 -1.95 9.99 16.56
CA LYS A 38 -2.61 11.30 16.74
C LYS A 38 -1.76 12.42 16.15
N TRP A 39 -1.62 12.38 14.83
CA TRP A 39 -1.03 13.47 14.10
C TRP A 39 -1.97 14.66 14.12
N ARG A 40 -1.45 15.74 14.65
CA ARG A 40 -2.11 17.01 14.66
C ARG A 40 -2.57 17.38 13.24
N SER A 41 -3.86 17.61 13.11
CA SER A 41 -4.61 18.20 12.01
C SER A 41 -4.86 17.35 10.77
N GLY A 42 -6.11 17.00 10.57
CA GLY A 42 -6.71 16.87 9.27
C GLY A 42 -6.51 15.53 8.57
N LYS A 43 -6.61 14.36 9.28
CA LYS A 43 -6.61 13.04 8.63
C LYS A 43 -7.49 12.04 9.33
N LYS A 44 -8.25 11.28 8.52
CA LYS A 44 -8.94 10.08 8.98
C LYS A 44 -7.93 8.92 8.95
N ILE A 45 -7.75 8.23 10.08
CA ILE A 45 -6.80 7.13 10.22
C ILE A 45 -7.57 5.85 10.49
N PHE A 46 -7.38 4.83 9.65
CA PHE A 46 -7.94 3.50 9.80
C PHE A 46 -6.80 2.50 9.95
N HIS A 47 -6.87 1.64 10.95
CA HIS A 47 -5.81 0.67 11.23
C HIS A 47 -6.38 -0.70 11.61
N ALA A 48 -5.61 -1.74 11.34
CA ALA A 48 -5.78 -3.08 11.87
C ALA A 48 -4.48 -3.49 12.54
N ASN A 49 -4.56 -3.95 13.78
CA ASN A 49 -3.42 -4.41 14.57
C ASN A 49 -3.63 -5.86 14.96
N GLY A 50 -2.61 -6.68 14.82
CA GLY A 50 -2.60 -8.04 15.34
C GLY A 50 -2.35 -8.06 16.85
N ASP A 51 -2.88 -9.08 17.53
CA ASP A 51 -2.79 -9.23 19.00
C ASP A 51 -1.36 -9.34 19.53
N GLN A 52 -0.43 -9.80 18.72
CA GLN A 52 0.97 -10.04 19.11
C GLN A 52 1.94 -8.91 18.77
N LYS A 53 1.50 -7.68 18.44
CA LYS A 53 2.36 -6.55 18.05
C LYS A 53 3.32 -6.83 16.86
N LYS A 54 3.12 -7.94 16.15
CA LYS A 54 4.00 -8.39 15.05
C LYS A 54 3.54 -7.93 13.68
N ALA A 55 2.28 -7.56 13.55
CA ALA A 55 1.69 -7.08 12.32
C ALA A 55 0.83 -5.84 12.58
N GLY A 56 0.70 -5.00 11.57
CA GLY A 56 -0.18 -3.86 11.64
C GLY A 56 -0.15 -3.10 10.32
N VAL A 57 -1.33 -2.73 9.84
CA VAL A 57 -1.53 -1.96 8.61
C VAL A 57 -2.40 -0.76 8.89
N ALA A 58 -2.18 0.34 8.17
CA ALA A 58 -2.99 1.54 8.31
C ALA A 58 -3.24 2.22 6.97
N ILE A 59 -4.39 2.84 6.82
CA ILE A 59 -4.76 3.72 5.71
C ILE A 59 -5.02 5.11 6.29
N LEU A 60 -4.36 6.12 5.73
CA LEU A 60 -4.55 7.51 6.10
C LEU A 60 -5.20 8.25 4.93
N ILE A 61 -6.30 8.90 5.19
CA ILE A 61 -7.03 9.69 4.21
C ILE A 61 -7.02 11.14 4.68
N SER A 62 -6.59 12.06 3.80
CA SER A 62 -6.57 13.49 4.11
C SER A 62 -8.00 14.00 4.33
N ASP A 63 -8.22 14.88 5.32
CA ASP A 63 -9.53 15.53 5.52
C ASP A 63 -9.90 16.46 4.35
N LYS A 64 -8.89 16.84 3.53
CA LYS A 64 -9.14 17.58 2.28
C LYS A 64 -9.71 16.69 1.17
N THR A 65 -9.68 15.37 1.36
CA THR A 65 -10.30 14.41 0.46
C THR A 65 -11.75 14.27 0.88
N ASP A 66 -12.64 14.57 -0.05
CA ASP A 66 -14.08 14.32 0.11
C ASP A 66 -14.32 12.80 0.06
N PHE A 67 -13.97 12.14 1.17
CA PHE A 67 -14.08 10.70 1.32
C PHE A 67 -15.20 10.35 2.31
N GLU A 68 -16.21 9.69 1.78
CA GLU A 68 -17.31 9.11 2.56
C GLU A 68 -17.07 7.61 2.76
N ILE A 69 -16.98 7.19 4.01
CA ILE A 69 -16.84 5.78 4.35
C ILE A 69 -18.19 5.07 4.30
N LYS A 70 -18.24 3.92 3.62
CA LYS A 70 -19.43 3.06 3.53
C LYS A 70 -19.26 1.77 4.35
N ALA A 71 -18.06 1.19 4.33
CA ALA A 71 -17.77 -0.02 5.10
C ALA A 71 -16.28 -0.07 5.49
N LEU A 72 -16.00 -0.77 6.58
CA LEU A 72 -14.65 -0.97 7.09
C LEU A 72 -14.53 -2.41 7.59
N GLU A 73 -13.59 -3.14 7.02
CA GLU A 73 -13.24 -4.50 7.42
C GLU A 73 -11.79 -4.54 7.91
N ARG A 74 -11.56 -5.28 9.00
CA ARG A 74 -10.25 -5.46 9.61
C ARG A 74 -9.97 -6.94 9.80
N ASP A 75 -8.80 -7.36 9.39
CA ASP A 75 -8.29 -8.68 9.75
C ASP A 75 -7.95 -8.74 11.25
N LYS A 76 -8.32 -9.84 11.90
CA LYS A 76 -8.06 -10.06 13.33
C LYS A 76 -6.57 -10.18 13.64
N GLU A 77 -5.78 -10.69 12.72
CA GLU A 77 -4.34 -10.83 12.84
C GLU A 77 -3.57 -9.55 12.43
N GLY A 78 -4.28 -8.53 11.96
CA GLY A 78 -3.70 -7.24 11.56
C GLY A 78 -2.94 -7.28 10.24
N HIS A 79 -3.19 -8.28 9.40
CA HIS A 79 -2.51 -8.43 8.13
C HIS A 79 -3.16 -7.65 6.98
N TYR A 80 -4.46 -7.34 7.08
CA TYR A 80 -5.09 -6.44 6.12
C TYR A 80 -6.16 -5.54 6.76
N ILE A 81 -6.45 -4.47 6.06
CA ILE A 81 -7.60 -3.60 6.30
C ILE A 81 -8.20 -3.24 4.95
N MET A 82 -9.53 -3.31 4.86
CA MET A 82 -10.28 -2.90 3.69
C MET A 82 -11.25 -1.78 4.05
N ILE A 83 -11.26 -0.73 3.24
CA ILE A 83 -12.18 0.38 3.35
C ILE A 83 -12.94 0.51 2.04
N LYS A 84 -14.26 0.51 2.12
CA LYS A 84 -15.13 0.88 1.02
C LYS A 84 -15.69 2.27 1.27
N GLY A 85 -15.74 3.09 0.27
CA GLY A 85 -16.26 4.44 0.37
C GLY A 85 -16.45 5.06 -1.00
N SER A 86 -16.63 6.37 -1.02
CA SER A 86 -16.69 7.15 -2.25
C SER A 86 -15.84 8.40 -2.15
N ILE A 87 -15.32 8.85 -3.29
CA ILE A 87 -14.61 10.12 -3.48
C ILE A 87 -15.31 10.83 -4.62
N GLN A 88 -15.86 12.02 -4.35
CA GLN A 88 -16.63 12.78 -5.36
C GLN A 88 -17.70 11.91 -6.04
N GLU A 89 -18.46 11.17 -5.23
CA GLU A 89 -19.54 10.26 -5.65
C GLU A 89 -19.08 9.02 -6.44
N GLU A 90 -17.78 8.86 -6.70
CA GLU A 90 -17.24 7.62 -7.29
C GLU A 90 -16.85 6.62 -6.20
N ASP A 91 -17.37 5.40 -6.32
CA ASP A 91 -17.01 4.32 -5.40
C ASP A 91 -15.53 3.97 -5.50
N VAL A 92 -14.93 3.67 -4.34
CA VAL A 92 -13.57 3.18 -4.23
C VAL A 92 -13.46 2.15 -3.11
N THR A 93 -12.73 1.08 -3.38
CA THR A 93 -12.32 0.10 -2.38
C THR A 93 -10.80 0.16 -2.24
N ILE A 94 -10.32 0.38 -1.04
CA ILE A 94 -8.89 0.44 -0.73
C ILE A 94 -8.57 -0.70 0.21
N ILE A 95 -7.64 -1.57 -0.19
CA ILE A 95 -7.19 -2.71 0.60
C ILE A 95 -5.69 -2.52 0.87
N ASN A 96 -5.31 -2.44 2.15
CA ASN A 96 -3.90 -2.46 2.53
C ASN A 96 -3.54 -3.81 3.13
N ILE A 97 -2.52 -4.48 2.57
CA ILE A 97 -2.13 -5.84 2.91
C ILE A 97 -0.67 -5.86 3.39
N TYR A 98 -0.42 -6.58 4.47
CA TYR A 98 0.92 -7.00 4.89
C TYR A 98 1.05 -8.52 4.74
N VAL A 99 1.97 -8.95 3.90
CA VAL A 99 2.22 -10.39 3.68
C VAL A 99 3.38 -10.86 4.55
N PRO A 100 3.18 -11.84 5.45
CA PRO A 100 4.27 -12.39 6.24
C PRO A 100 5.37 -13.01 5.38
N ASN A 101 6.62 -12.90 5.83
CA ASN A 101 7.75 -13.52 5.13
C ASN A 101 7.65 -15.04 5.05
N ILE A 102 7.13 -15.68 6.12
CA ILE A 102 6.95 -17.14 6.22
C ILE A 102 5.53 -17.49 5.79
N GLY A 103 5.37 -18.49 4.92
CA GLY A 103 4.05 -18.91 4.43
C GLY A 103 3.40 -17.97 3.41
N ALA A 104 4.13 -16.98 2.91
CA ALA A 104 3.62 -15.97 2.00
C ALA A 104 2.76 -16.50 0.84
N PRO A 105 3.13 -17.54 0.05
CA PRO A 105 2.30 -18.00 -1.07
C PRO A 105 0.91 -18.47 -0.66
N GLN A 106 0.82 -19.18 0.47
CA GLN A 106 -0.46 -19.66 0.99
C GLN A 106 -1.30 -18.50 1.53
N TYR A 107 -0.67 -17.61 2.30
CA TYR A 107 -1.32 -16.44 2.86
C TYR A 107 -1.90 -15.53 1.77
N ILE A 108 -1.10 -15.21 0.74
CA ILE A 108 -1.52 -14.41 -0.42
C ILE A 108 -2.77 -15.01 -1.07
N ARG A 109 -2.72 -16.30 -1.37
CA ARG A 109 -3.84 -16.99 -2.01
C ARG A 109 -5.09 -16.94 -1.13
N GLN A 110 -4.96 -17.21 0.16
CA GLN A 110 -6.09 -17.16 1.10
C GLN A 110 -6.68 -15.76 1.21
N THR A 111 -5.84 -14.74 1.45
CA THR A 111 -6.30 -13.35 1.60
C THR A 111 -6.96 -12.82 0.33
N LEU A 112 -6.32 -13.00 -0.85
CA LEU A 112 -6.94 -12.51 -2.08
C LEU A 112 -8.18 -13.32 -2.48
N THR A 113 -8.26 -14.59 -2.11
CA THR A 113 -9.48 -15.39 -2.31
C THR A 113 -10.61 -14.89 -1.41
N SER A 114 -10.32 -14.56 -0.14
CA SER A 114 -11.34 -14.06 0.79
C SER A 114 -11.91 -12.71 0.36
N VAL A 115 -11.09 -11.84 -0.24
CA VAL A 115 -11.52 -10.52 -0.73
C VAL A 115 -11.86 -10.51 -2.22
N LYS A 116 -11.83 -11.66 -2.91
CA LYS A 116 -12.06 -11.74 -4.36
C LYS A 116 -13.38 -11.13 -4.80
N GLY A 117 -14.46 -11.38 -4.05
CA GLY A 117 -15.79 -10.82 -4.32
C GLY A 117 -15.87 -9.30 -4.20
N GLU A 118 -14.86 -8.68 -3.57
CA GLU A 118 -14.78 -7.24 -3.34
C GLU A 118 -13.86 -6.54 -4.35
N ILE A 119 -13.09 -7.32 -5.13
CA ILE A 119 -12.19 -6.79 -6.14
C ILE A 119 -12.96 -6.51 -7.42
N ASN A 120 -12.99 -5.24 -7.79
CA ASN A 120 -13.65 -4.74 -9.00
C ASN A 120 -12.82 -3.61 -9.63
N SER A 121 -13.38 -2.98 -10.65
CA SER A 121 -12.72 -1.86 -11.36
C SER A 121 -12.37 -0.64 -10.48
N ASN A 122 -12.95 -0.53 -9.29
CA ASN A 122 -12.71 0.59 -8.38
C ASN A 122 -11.81 0.19 -7.19
N THR A 123 -11.19 -0.99 -7.25
CA THR A 123 -10.35 -1.50 -6.17
C THR A 123 -8.88 -1.13 -6.37
N ILE A 124 -8.27 -0.63 -5.32
CA ILE A 124 -6.83 -0.36 -5.20
C ILE A 124 -6.30 -1.23 -4.06
N ILE A 125 -5.37 -2.13 -4.36
CA ILE A 125 -4.70 -2.96 -3.37
C ILE A 125 -3.28 -2.45 -3.22
N VAL A 126 -2.90 -2.17 -2.00
CA VAL A 126 -1.57 -1.66 -1.67
C VAL A 126 -0.98 -2.50 -0.56
N GLY A 127 0.34 -2.53 -0.44
CA GLY A 127 0.87 -3.30 0.67
C GLY A 127 2.36 -3.64 0.59
N ASP A 128 2.87 -4.13 1.71
CA ASP A 128 4.13 -4.85 1.79
C ASP A 128 3.86 -6.33 1.49
N PHE A 129 4.18 -6.71 0.27
CA PHE A 129 3.97 -8.07 -0.22
C PHE A 129 5.14 -9.01 0.13
N ASN A 130 6.22 -8.47 0.70
CA ASN A 130 7.45 -9.20 1.02
C ASN A 130 7.95 -10.06 -0.16
N THR A 131 7.62 -9.66 -1.40
CA THR A 131 7.92 -10.43 -2.60
C THR A 131 8.04 -9.50 -3.81
N PRO A 132 9.16 -9.53 -4.53
CA PRO A 132 9.25 -8.92 -5.85
C PRO A 132 8.31 -9.61 -6.83
N LEU A 133 7.60 -8.85 -7.67
CA LEU A 133 6.69 -9.37 -8.67
C LEU A 133 7.38 -9.65 -10.00
N THR A 134 8.45 -8.91 -10.30
CA THR A 134 9.22 -9.04 -11.55
C THR A 134 10.72 -9.16 -11.26
N PRO A 135 11.54 -9.65 -12.20
CA PRO A 135 13.00 -9.62 -12.07
C PRO A 135 13.56 -8.20 -11.89
N MET A 136 12.87 -7.18 -12.42
CA MET A 136 13.30 -5.78 -12.30
C MET A 136 13.04 -5.19 -10.90
N ASP A 137 12.25 -5.86 -10.07
CA ASP A 137 12.04 -5.47 -8.67
C ASP A 137 13.23 -5.83 -7.77
N ARG A 138 14.35 -6.30 -8.33
CA ARG A 138 15.57 -6.67 -7.59
C ARG A 138 16.82 -6.09 -8.22
N SER A 139 17.73 -5.64 -7.38
CA SER A 139 19.06 -5.20 -7.81
C SER A 139 20.00 -6.35 -8.17
N ALA A 140 19.77 -7.56 -7.66
CA ALA A 140 20.55 -8.75 -7.94
C ALA A 140 19.79 -9.71 -8.87
N LYS A 141 20.49 -10.28 -9.86
CA LYS A 141 19.93 -11.32 -10.73
C LYS A 141 19.60 -12.57 -9.91
N GLN A 142 18.33 -12.87 -9.75
CA GLN A 142 17.86 -14.06 -9.06
C GLN A 142 16.76 -14.72 -9.90
N LYS A 143 16.63 -16.05 -9.76
CA LYS A 143 15.53 -16.80 -10.38
C LYS A 143 14.19 -16.35 -9.78
N ILE A 144 13.15 -16.37 -10.59
CA ILE A 144 11.77 -16.12 -10.14
C ILE A 144 11.43 -17.14 -9.05
N SER A 145 11.03 -16.65 -7.88
CA SER A 145 10.69 -17.50 -6.76
C SER A 145 9.29 -18.13 -6.95
N LYS A 146 9.02 -19.23 -6.24
CA LYS A 146 7.68 -19.81 -6.19
C LYS A 146 6.64 -18.80 -5.67
N LYS A 147 7.06 -17.91 -4.75
CA LYS A 147 6.22 -16.82 -4.25
C LYS A 147 5.80 -15.87 -5.36
N THR A 148 6.78 -15.40 -6.15
CA THR A 148 6.54 -14.49 -7.29
C THR A 148 5.59 -15.12 -8.31
N LYS A 149 5.79 -16.41 -8.62
CA LYS A 149 4.88 -17.12 -9.53
C LYS A 149 3.46 -17.17 -9.00
N THR A 150 3.26 -17.54 -7.73
CA THR A 150 1.94 -17.56 -7.11
C THR A 150 1.25 -16.20 -7.17
N TRP A 151 2.02 -15.11 -6.94
CA TRP A 151 1.50 -13.75 -7.04
C TRP A 151 1.02 -13.43 -8.46
N ASN A 152 1.87 -13.66 -9.45
CA ASN A 152 1.53 -13.36 -10.84
C ASN A 152 0.32 -14.15 -11.29
N ASP A 153 0.26 -15.46 -11.00
CA ASP A 153 -0.91 -16.30 -11.32
C ASP A 153 -2.20 -15.74 -10.67
N THR A 154 -2.10 -15.21 -9.45
CA THR A 154 -3.25 -14.63 -8.75
C THR A 154 -3.64 -13.26 -9.32
N MET A 155 -2.67 -12.42 -9.66
CA MET A 155 -2.93 -11.12 -10.31
C MET A 155 -3.62 -11.30 -11.66
N ASP A 156 -3.15 -12.27 -12.46
CA ASP A 156 -3.76 -12.59 -13.76
C ASP A 156 -5.22 -13.06 -13.61
N GLN A 157 -5.50 -13.92 -12.63
CA GLN A 157 -6.86 -14.38 -12.32
C GLN A 157 -7.81 -13.26 -11.87
N LEU A 158 -7.28 -12.22 -11.22
CA LEU A 158 -8.03 -11.07 -10.72
C LEU A 158 -7.97 -9.85 -11.65
N ILE A 159 -7.33 -10.00 -12.81
CA ILE A 159 -7.15 -8.93 -13.81
C ILE A 159 -6.51 -7.67 -13.18
N LEU A 160 -5.56 -7.89 -12.27
CA LEU A 160 -4.81 -6.85 -11.58
C LEU A 160 -3.48 -6.58 -12.26
N ILE A 161 -3.05 -5.32 -12.23
CA ILE A 161 -1.75 -4.87 -12.71
C ILE A 161 -1.01 -4.13 -11.60
N ASP A 162 0.32 -4.21 -11.59
CA ASP A 162 1.14 -3.29 -10.79
C ASP A 162 1.16 -1.91 -11.46
N ILE A 163 0.47 -0.95 -10.84
CA ILE A 163 0.30 0.40 -11.37
C ILE A 163 1.66 1.09 -11.51
N TYR A 164 2.60 0.84 -10.60
CA TYR A 164 3.92 1.43 -10.67
C TYR A 164 4.62 1.09 -11.99
N TRP A 165 4.67 -0.19 -12.36
CA TRP A 165 5.32 -0.64 -13.59
C TRP A 165 4.65 -0.13 -14.85
N THR A 166 3.36 0.12 -14.81
CA THR A 166 2.63 0.71 -15.94
C THR A 166 3.12 2.14 -16.26
N PHE A 167 3.44 2.92 -15.21
CA PHE A 167 3.95 4.29 -15.38
C PHE A 167 5.47 4.36 -15.54
N HIS A 168 6.21 3.36 -15.06
CA HIS A 168 7.67 3.34 -15.01
C HIS A 168 8.27 2.05 -15.58
N PRO A 169 7.97 1.68 -16.84
CA PRO A 169 8.33 0.36 -17.38
C PRO A 169 9.83 0.11 -17.52
N LYS A 170 10.66 1.16 -17.44
CA LYS A 170 12.11 1.10 -17.60
C LYS A 170 12.90 1.57 -16.38
N THR A 171 12.22 2.03 -15.33
CA THR A 171 12.89 2.67 -14.19
C THR A 171 12.86 1.75 -12.98
N MET A 172 14.03 1.24 -12.59
CA MET A 172 14.17 0.44 -11.38
C MET A 172 14.21 1.35 -10.15
N ASN A 173 13.15 1.39 -9.36
CA ASN A 173 13.11 2.02 -8.05
C ASN A 173 12.77 0.97 -7.00
N PHE A 174 13.50 0.97 -5.92
CA PHE A 174 13.38 -0.02 -4.86
C PHE A 174 12.70 0.58 -3.64
N THR A 175 11.89 -0.22 -2.97
CA THR A 175 11.17 0.19 -1.76
C THR A 175 11.84 -0.32 -0.49
N PHE A 176 12.74 -1.29 -0.59
CA PHE A 176 13.38 -1.92 0.57
C PHE A 176 14.88 -2.19 0.32
N PHE A 177 15.69 -1.95 1.34
CA PHE A 177 17.09 -2.35 1.40
C PHE A 177 17.32 -3.45 2.45
N SER A 178 17.84 -4.59 2.01
CA SER A 178 18.27 -5.67 2.90
C SER A 178 19.72 -5.48 3.31
N SER A 179 19.97 -5.10 4.56
CA SER A 179 21.33 -4.96 5.09
C SER A 179 22.06 -6.29 5.17
N ALA A 180 21.35 -7.39 5.46
CA ALA A 180 21.93 -8.73 5.55
C ALA A 180 22.46 -9.25 4.21
N HIS A 181 21.78 -8.90 3.11
CA HIS A 181 22.15 -9.36 1.75
C HIS A 181 22.76 -8.24 0.89
N ARG A 182 22.82 -7.01 1.38
CA ARG A 182 23.29 -5.82 0.66
C ARG A 182 22.60 -5.65 -0.71
N THR A 183 21.29 -5.91 -0.76
CA THR A 183 20.48 -5.87 -1.97
C THR A 183 19.27 -4.97 -1.81
N PHE A 184 18.88 -4.34 -2.90
CA PHE A 184 17.65 -3.55 -2.98
C PHE A 184 16.54 -4.37 -3.63
N SER A 185 15.31 -4.17 -3.17
CA SER A 185 14.12 -4.82 -3.72
C SER A 185 12.93 -3.87 -3.71
N LYS A 186 12.03 -4.01 -4.69
CA LYS A 186 10.69 -3.45 -4.63
C LYS A 186 9.77 -4.57 -4.15
N ILE A 187 9.28 -4.47 -2.94
CA ILE A 187 8.39 -5.44 -2.28
C ILE A 187 7.09 -4.80 -1.78
N ASP A 188 7.02 -3.48 -1.86
CA ASP A 188 5.82 -2.71 -1.64
C ASP A 188 5.22 -2.36 -3.00
N HIS A 189 3.96 -2.74 -3.22
CA HIS A 189 3.30 -2.62 -4.50
C HIS A 189 1.96 -1.89 -4.40
N ILE A 190 1.53 -1.31 -5.51
CA ILE A 190 0.19 -0.77 -5.69
C ILE A 190 -0.43 -1.47 -6.89
N LEU A 191 -1.47 -2.24 -6.63
CA LEU A 191 -2.20 -2.98 -7.65
C LEU A 191 -3.54 -2.32 -7.92
N GLY A 192 -3.97 -2.33 -9.16
CA GLY A 192 -5.29 -1.89 -9.58
C GLY A 192 -5.84 -2.77 -10.69
N HIS A 193 -7.14 -2.74 -10.87
CA HIS A 193 -7.76 -3.44 -11.97
C HIS A 193 -7.40 -2.77 -13.30
N ILE A 194 -7.11 -3.55 -14.34
CA ILE A 194 -6.64 -3.02 -15.63
C ILE A 194 -7.62 -2.02 -16.27
N SER A 195 -8.94 -2.23 -16.10
CA SER A 195 -9.97 -1.31 -16.61
C SER A 195 -9.97 0.07 -15.96
N SER A 196 -9.29 0.22 -14.83
CA SER A 196 -9.19 1.50 -14.09
C SER A 196 -7.92 2.27 -14.39
N LEU A 197 -7.10 1.79 -15.30
CA LEU A 197 -5.80 2.41 -15.62
C LEU A 197 -5.92 3.91 -15.93
N GLY A 198 -6.98 4.32 -16.63
CA GLY A 198 -7.24 5.71 -16.96
C GLY A 198 -7.55 6.63 -15.75
N LYS A 199 -7.87 6.06 -14.59
CA LYS A 199 -8.09 6.82 -13.34
C LYS A 199 -6.78 7.16 -12.62
N PHE A 200 -5.70 6.44 -12.86
CA PHE A 200 -4.40 6.67 -12.23
C PHE A 200 -3.63 7.73 -13.00
N LYS A 201 -3.01 8.66 -12.27
CA LYS A 201 -2.26 9.79 -12.88
C LYS A 201 -0.77 9.63 -12.75
N LYS A 202 -0.31 9.23 -11.59
CA LYS A 202 1.11 9.22 -11.26
C LYS A 202 1.37 8.28 -10.09
N THR A 203 2.50 7.60 -10.13
CA THR A 203 3.06 6.88 -8.98
C THR A 203 4.47 7.38 -8.69
N GLU A 204 4.85 7.38 -7.42
CA GLU A 204 6.19 7.79 -6.98
C GLU A 204 6.63 6.89 -5.81
N VAL A 205 7.91 6.54 -5.79
CA VAL A 205 8.58 6.00 -4.60
C VAL A 205 9.18 7.16 -3.83
N ILE A 206 8.78 7.34 -2.57
CA ILE A 206 9.23 8.43 -1.70
C ILE A 206 10.17 7.84 -0.66
N SER A 207 11.41 8.29 -0.64
CA SER A 207 12.41 7.82 0.31
C SER A 207 12.00 8.09 1.75
N SER A 208 12.15 7.09 2.61
CA SER A 208 11.89 7.19 4.04
C SER A 208 13.20 7.09 4.83
N ILE A 209 13.41 8.03 5.75
CA ILE A 209 14.53 7.98 6.69
C ILE A 209 14.14 7.32 8.02
N PHE A 210 12.86 6.99 8.20
CA PHE A 210 12.30 6.44 9.46
C PHE A 210 12.02 4.95 9.39
N SER A 211 12.15 4.34 8.22
CA SER A 211 11.83 2.93 7.99
C SER A 211 12.85 2.34 7.02
N GLY A 212 13.09 1.04 7.11
CA GLY A 212 13.81 0.30 6.06
C GLY A 212 13.04 0.21 4.74
N HIS A 213 11.77 0.66 4.73
CA HIS A 213 10.94 0.74 3.55
C HIS A 213 10.71 2.19 3.10
N ASN A 214 10.73 2.42 1.81
CA ASN A 214 10.29 3.64 1.16
C ASN A 214 8.76 3.59 0.98
N ALA A 215 8.11 4.75 1.07
CA ALA A 215 6.68 4.85 0.80
C ALA A 215 6.40 4.86 -0.70
N VAL A 216 5.24 4.33 -1.11
CA VAL A 216 4.75 4.44 -2.48
C VAL A 216 3.52 5.35 -2.49
N ARG A 217 3.50 6.32 -3.40
CA ARG A 217 2.42 7.27 -3.58
C ARG A 217 1.69 7.00 -4.89
N LEU A 218 0.38 7.11 -4.86
CA LEU A 218 -0.48 7.07 -6.03
C LEU A 218 -1.36 8.34 -6.08
N ASP A 219 -1.32 9.04 -7.19
CA ASP A 219 -2.26 10.12 -7.51
C ASP A 219 -3.40 9.56 -8.39
N VAL A 220 -4.63 9.69 -7.91
CA VAL A 220 -5.84 9.20 -8.59
C VAL A 220 -6.68 10.38 -9.06
N ASN A 221 -7.27 10.26 -10.25
CA ASN A 221 -8.16 11.26 -10.82
C ASN A 221 -9.62 10.84 -10.58
N TYR A 222 -10.23 11.40 -9.57
CA TYR A 222 -11.67 11.37 -9.42
C TYR A 222 -12.23 12.65 -10.07
N ARG A 223 -13.07 12.50 -11.09
CA ARG A 223 -13.72 13.64 -11.76
C ARG A 223 -15.03 13.93 -11.04
N LYS A 224 -15.24 15.21 -10.66
CA LYS A 224 -16.58 15.68 -10.34
C LYS A 224 -17.47 15.44 -11.57
N LYS A 225 -18.55 14.70 -11.43
CA LYS A 225 -19.61 14.65 -12.44
C LYS A 225 -20.21 16.05 -12.49
N ASN A 226 -19.96 16.81 -13.55
CA ASN A 226 -20.73 17.99 -13.84
C ASN A 226 -22.08 17.53 -14.39
N TYR A 227 -23.11 17.68 -13.61
CA TYR A 227 -24.50 17.56 -14.03
C TYR A 227 -24.90 18.82 -14.80
#